data_04fe32e682c630218e4dc330f1dc3595
#
_entry.id   04fe32e682c630218e4dc330f1dc3595
#
_cell.length_a   1.000
_cell.length_b   1.000
_cell.length_c   1.000
_cell.angle_alpha   90.00
_cell.angle_beta   90.00
_cell.angle_gamma   90.00
#
_symmetry.space_group_name_H-M   'P 1'
#
loop_
_entity.id
_entity.type
_entity.pdbx_description
1 polymer ?
#
loop_
_entity_poly.entity_id
_entity_poly.type
_entity_poly.pdbx_seq_one_letter_code
_entity_poly.pdbx_strand_id
1 'polypeptide(L)'
;TKCLCRSAEIADTIADCDTWGFHASAPTIDFQRIMERKNEVVAQLTSGIEFLLKHKLITYISERAELFDAHTVISESGEKYTAEHILIATGSTAKRPPIEGCDLPGVLTSTEMLDIDHIPQKLCIIGAGVIGLEFASIFRSFGSTVTMLEYAKEILPNFDSDISKRLKQVPVSYTHLTLPT
;
A
#
# COMPACT_ATOMS: atom_id res chain seq x y z
N THR A 1 -0.30 2.71 3.84
CA THR A 1 -0.69 3.52 2.67
C THR A 1 -1.65 4.65 3.05
N LYS A 2 -2.77 4.40 3.72
CA LYS A 2 -3.83 5.39 4.01
C LYS A 2 -3.35 6.69 4.70
N CYS A 3 -2.36 6.61 5.60
CA CYS A 3 -1.75 7.80 6.21
C CYS A 3 -1.05 8.67 5.16
N LEU A 4 -0.36 8.05 4.21
CA LEU A 4 0.31 8.75 3.12
C LEU A 4 -0.69 9.37 2.15
N CYS A 5 -1.76 8.65 1.79
CA CYS A 5 -2.87 9.21 1.00
C CYS A 5 -3.42 10.48 1.65
N ARG A 6 -3.67 10.45 2.97
CA ARG A 6 -4.19 11.62 3.67
C ARG A 6 -3.23 12.80 3.67
N SER A 7 -1.93 12.55 3.80
CA SER A 7 -0.91 13.60 3.69
C SER A 7 -0.85 14.19 2.27
N ALA A 8 -0.99 13.34 1.25
CA ALA A 8 -1.06 13.77 -0.15
C ALA A 8 -2.30 14.64 -0.44
N GLU A 9 -3.47 14.23 0.04
CA GLU A 9 -4.71 15.01 -0.06
C GLU A 9 -4.56 16.41 0.58
N ILE A 10 -3.88 16.50 1.73
CA ILE A 10 -3.64 17.78 2.40
C ILE A 10 -2.70 18.64 1.54
N ALA A 11 -1.64 18.05 0.97
CA ALA A 11 -0.73 18.78 0.10
C ALA A 11 -1.45 19.34 -1.13
N ASP A 12 -2.27 18.54 -1.80
CA ASP A 12 -3.08 18.96 -2.95
C ASP A 12 -4.10 20.04 -2.54
N THR A 13 -4.77 19.88 -1.37
CA THR A 13 -5.73 20.87 -0.86
C THR A 13 -5.07 22.23 -0.62
N ILE A 14 -3.85 22.26 -0.05
CA ILE A 14 -3.12 23.50 0.18
C ILE A 14 -2.67 24.11 -1.16
N ALA A 15 -2.22 23.27 -2.09
CA ALA A 15 -1.79 23.74 -3.42
C ALA A 15 -2.95 24.36 -4.24
N ASP A 16 -4.17 23.88 -4.05
CA ASP A 16 -5.39 24.33 -4.77
C ASP A 16 -6.27 25.27 -3.92
N CYS A 17 -5.78 25.80 -2.81
CA CYS A 17 -6.58 26.55 -1.85
C CYS A 17 -7.14 27.86 -2.44
N ASP A 18 -6.51 28.46 -3.44
CA ASP A 18 -6.99 29.67 -4.13
C ASP A 18 -8.37 29.45 -4.78
N THR A 19 -8.63 28.24 -5.29
CA THR A 19 -9.95 27.86 -5.84
C THR A 19 -11.06 28.01 -4.81
N TRP A 20 -10.74 27.86 -3.53
CA TRP A 20 -11.67 27.97 -2.41
C TRP A 20 -11.66 29.35 -1.75
N GLY A 21 -10.93 30.32 -2.31
CA GLY A 21 -10.82 31.68 -1.77
C GLY A 21 -9.84 31.81 -0.60
N PHE A 22 -8.95 30.84 -0.40
CA PHE A 22 -7.87 30.92 0.57
C PHE A 22 -6.54 31.16 -0.14
N HIS A 23 -5.67 31.96 0.43
CA HIS A 23 -4.33 32.22 -0.10
C HIS A 23 -3.30 31.63 0.84
N ALA A 24 -2.55 30.67 0.36
CA ALA A 24 -1.42 30.08 1.08
C ALA A 24 -0.20 29.99 0.17
N SER A 25 0.99 30.04 0.76
CA SER A 25 2.21 29.70 0.03
C SER A 25 2.22 28.20 -0.29
N ALA A 26 2.90 27.83 -1.37
CA ALA A 26 3.09 26.42 -1.70
C ALA A 26 3.64 25.63 -0.50
N PRO A 27 3.08 24.45 -0.19
CA PRO A 27 3.49 23.69 0.99
C PRO A 27 4.93 23.21 0.84
N THR A 28 5.71 23.33 1.90
CA THR A 28 6.97 22.61 2.03
C THR A 28 6.69 21.25 2.64
N ILE A 29 7.09 20.18 1.98
CA ILE A 29 6.83 18.81 2.43
C ILE A 29 7.99 18.35 3.32
N ASP A 30 7.71 18.14 4.60
CA ASP A 30 8.57 17.42 5.53
C ASP A 30 8.23 15.91 5.45
N PHE A 31 8.92 15.21 4.55
CA PHE A 31 8.66 13.80 4.31
C PHE A 31 9.01 12.92 5.51
N GLN A 32 10.06 13.27 6.25
CA GLN A 32 10.43 12.54 7.47
C GLN A 32 9.28 12.60 8.48
N ARG A 33 8.69 13.77 8.71
CA ARG A 33 7.56 13.92 9.65
C ARG A 33 6.30 13.16 9.17
N ILE A 34 6.07 13.09 7.86
CA ILE A 34 4.99 12.27 7.28
C ILE A 34 5.20 10.78 7.60
N MET A 35 6.43 10.30 7.44
CA MET A 35 6.78 8.90 7.71
C MET A 35 6.74 8.56 9.20
N GLU A 36 7.19 9.47 10.07
CA GLU A 36 7.05 9.34 11.52
C GLU A 36 5.57 9.21 11.92
N ARG A 37 4.70 10.11 11.42
CA ARG A 37 3.26 10.05 11.67
C ARG A 37 2.65 8.74 11.20
N LYS A 38 3.06 8.24 10.02
CA LYS A 38 2.63 6.91 9.53
C LYS A 38 3.01 5.82 10.54
N ASN A 39 4.24 5.84 11.04
CA ASN A 39 4.74 4.85 12.00
C ASN A 39 4.00 4.95 13.35
N GLU A 40 3.72 6.16 13.85
CA GLU A 40 2.92 6.39 15.07
C GLU A 40 1.53 5.75 14.94
N VAL A 41 0.84 5.96 13.80
CA VAL A 41 -0.50 5.37 13.55
C VAL A 41 -0.43 3.85 13.47
N VAL A 42 0.58 3.30 12.78
CA VAL A 42 0.76 1.83 12.70
C VAL A 42 1.00 1.26 14.09
N ALA A 43 1.89 1.85 14.89
CA ALA A 43 2.17 1.41 16.25
C ALA A 43 0.92 1.45 17.14
N GLN A 44 0.11 2.51 17.06
CA GLN A 44 -1.15 2.62 17.79
C GLN A 44 -2.12 1.50 17.42
N LEU A 45 -2.30 1.22 16.13
CA LEU A 45 -3.19 0.15 15.67
C LEU A 45 -2.70 -1.23 16.10
N THR A 46 -1.41 -1.49 15.98
CA THR A 46 -0.79 -2.75 16.39
C THR A 46 -0.95 -2.97 17.90
N SER A 47 -0.67 -1.96 18.71
CA SER A 47 -0.88 -2.03 20.17
C SER A 47 -2.33 -2.29 20.54
N GLY A 48 -3.28 -1.73 19.80
CA GLY A 48 -4.71 -2.01 19.98
C GLY A 48 -5.05 -3.49 19.72
N ILE A 49 -4.49 -4.07 18.66
CA ILE A 49 -4.66 -5.50 18.36
C ILE A 49 -4.01 -6.37 19.44
N GLU A 50 -2.79 -6.05 19.86
CA GLU A 50 -2.10 -6.76 20.94
C GLU A 50 -2.90 -6.74 22.25
N PHE A 51 -3.54 -5.60 22.56
CA PHE A 51 -4.43 -5.49 23.72
C PHE A 51 -5.63 -6.44 23.61
N LEU A 52 -6.26 -6.53 22.43
CA LEU A 52 -7.38 -7.44 22.20
C LEU A 52 -6.95 -8.92 22.30
N LEU A 53 -5.78 -9.26 21.81
CA LEU A 53 -5.22 -10.62 21.86
C LEU A 53 -4.90 -11.09 23.30
N LYS A 54 -4.73 -10.15 24.25
CA LYS A 54 -4.55 -10.49 25.69
C LYS A 54 -5.84 -10.85 26.41
N HIS A 55 -6.99 -10.86 25.72
CA HIS A 55 -8.26 -11.26 26.33
C HIS A 55 -8.21 -12.73 26.75
N LYS A 56 -8.73 -13.02 27.96
CA LYS A 56 -8.66 -14.35 28.62
C LYS A 56 -9.25 -15.51 27.82
N LEU A 57 -10.09 -15.24 26.81
CA LEU A 57 -10.68 -16.27 25.92
C LEU A 57 -9.89 -16.47 24.64
N ILE A 58 -8.74 -15.80 24.46
CA ILE A 58 -7.89 -15.89 23.29
C ILE A 58 -6.55 -16.47 23.72
N THR A 59 -6.15 -17.57 23.07
CA THR A 59 -4.79 -18.09 23.17
C THR A 59 -4.03 -17.63 21.95
N TYR A 60 -3.06 -16.73 22.13
CA TYR A 60 -2.22 -16.21 21.05
C TYR A 60 -0.90 -16.99 21.01
N ILE A 61 -0.59 -17.57 19.85
CA ILE A 61 0.61 -18.36 19.60
C ILE A 61 1.37 -17.71 18.44
N SER A 62 2.57 -17.22 18.71
CA SER A 62 3.41 -16.51 17.73
C SER A 62 4.42 -17.47 17.08
N GLU A 63 3.90 -18.47 16.34
CA GLU A 63 4.68 -19.47 15.66
C GLU A 63 4.15 -19.71 14.25
N ARG A 64 4.97 -20.28 13.40
CA ARG A 64 4.49 -20.86 12.14
C ARG A 64 3.64 -22.09 12.45
N ALA A 65 2.66 -22.34 11.60
CA ALA A 65 1.77 -23.46 11.78
C ALA A 65 1.44 -24.13 10.44
N GLU A 66 1.17 -25.43 10.49
CA GLU A 66 0.76 -26.24 9.36
C GLU A 66 -0.57 -26.93 9.66
N LEU A 67 -1.39 -27.11 8.63
CA LEU A 67 -2.60 -27.91 8.73
C LEU A 67 -2.22 -29.39 8.73
N PHE A 68 -2.55 -30.11 9.81
CA PHE A 68 -2.35 -31.56 9.91
C PHE A 68 -3.54 -32.32 9.34
N ASP A 69 -4.75 -31.88 9.68
CA ASP A 69 -6.02 -32.40 9.16
C ASP A 69 -7.09 -31.29 9.19
N ALA A 70 -8.35 -31.62 8.93
CA ALA A 70 -9.45 -30.66 8.88
C ALA A 70 -9.74 -29.95 10.22
N HIS A 71 -9.24 -30.49 11.33
CA HIS A 71 -9.52 -30.00 12.69
C HIS A 71 -8.26 -29.78 13.53
N THR A 72 -7.07 -30.05 12.99
CA THR A 72 -5.81 -30.02 13.73
C THR A 72 -4.78 -29.14 13.02
N VAL A 73 -4.18 -28.24 13.79
CA VAL A 73 -3.03 -27.42 13.39
C VAL A 73 -1.83 -27.84 14.24
N ILE A 74 -0.65 -27.95 13.61
CA ILE A 74 0.62 -28.18 14.30
C ILE A 74 1.45 -26.91 14.23
N SER A 75 1.94 -26.44 15.38
CA SER A 75 2.88 -25.32 15.45
C SER A 75 4.31 -25.76 15.14
N GLU A 76 5.20 -24.79 14.87
CA GLU A 76 6.62 -25.02 14.61
C GLU A 76 7.32 -25.74 15.78
N SER A 77 6.86 -25.55 17.01
CA SER A 77 7.33 -26.27 18.21
C SER A 77 6.83 -27.73 18.28
N GLY A 78 5.94 -28.15 17.38
CA GLY A 78 5.37 -29.49 17.33
C GLY A 78 4.11 -29.69 18.19
N GLU A 79 3.61 -28.63 18.84
CA GLU A 79 2.35 -28.71 19.58
C GLU A 79 1.14 -28.80 18.64
N LYS A 80 0.14 -29.61 19.04
CA LYS A 80 -1.10 -29.82 18.29
C LYS A 80 -2.24 -29.05 18.93
N TYR A 81 -2.93 -28.28 18.10
CA TYR A 81 -4.13 -27.54 18.49
C TYR A 81 -5.31 -28.05 17.69
N THR A 82 -6.37 -28.46 18.37
CA THR A 82 -7.58 -28.97 17.73
C THR A 82 -8.73 -27.97 17.85
N ALA A 83 -9.52 -27.84 16.79
CA ALA A 83 -10.70 -26.98 16.75
C ALA A 83 -11.80 -27.58 15.89
N GLU A 84 -13.04 -27.26 16.20
CA GLU A 84 -14.19 -27.61 15.36
C GLU A 84 -14.11 -26.88 14.00
N HIS A 85 -13.67 -25.63 14.02
CA HIS A 85 -13.51 -24.80 12.82
C HIS A 85 -12.11 -24.17 12.79
N ILE A 86 -11.49 -24.17 11.61
CA ILE A 86 -10.21 -23.52 11.36
C ILE A 86 -10.43 -22.42 10.34
N LEU A 87 -10.07 -21.17 10.70
CA LEU A 87 -10.08 -20.01 9.80
C LEU A 87 -8.67 -19.73 9.31
N ILE A 88 -8.45 -19.85 8.00
CA ILE A 88 -7.18 -19.50 7.36
C ILE A 88 -7.20 -18.00 6.99
N ALA A 89 -6.46 -17.17 7.73
CA ALA A 89 -6.36 -15.73 7.53
C ALA A 89 -4.90 -15.28 7.48
N THR A 90 -4.08 -15.98 6.72
CA THR A 90 -2.62 -15.85 6.68
C THR A 90 -2.10 -14.62 5.92
N GLY A 91 -2.99 -13.81 5.35
CA GLY A 91 -2.62 -12.62 4.59
C GLY A 91 -1.98 -12.94 3.24
N SER A 92 -1.22 -11.97 2.74
CA SER A 92 -0.51 -12.06 1.46
C SER A 92 0.81 -11.30 1.52
N THR A 93 1.73 -11.67 0.64
CA THR A 93 3.01 -10.97 0.47
C THR A 93 3.08 -10.34 -0.92
N ALA A 94 3.85 -9.25 -1.04
CA ALA A 94 4.11 -8.64 -2.33
C ALA A 94 4.90 -9.62 -3.21
N LYS A 95 4.40 -9.84 -4.43
CA LYS A 95 5.05 -10.72 -5.41
C LYS A 95 5.92 -9.89 -6.35
N ARG A 96 7.17 -10.31 -6.56
CA ARG A 96 8.00 -9.79 -7.64
C ARG A 96 7.63 -10.49 -8.95
N PRO A 97 7.29 -9.76 -10.02
CA PRO A 97 7.01 -10.37 -11.31
C PRO A 97 8.30 -10.94 -11.92
N PRO A 98 8.22 -11.95 -12.82
CA PRO A 98 9.39 -12.54 -13.47
C PRO A 98 9.88 -11.64 -14.63
N ILE A 99 10.31 -10.44 -14.29
CA ILE A 99 10.87 -9.45 -15.22
C ILE A 99 12.36 -9.36 -14.92
N GLU A 100 13.19 -9.38 -15.96
CA GLU A 100 14.63 -9.21 -15.81
C GLU A 100 14.93 -7.87 -15.10
N GLY A 101 15.79 -7.92 -14.09
CA GLY A 101 16.15 -6.75 -13.30
C GLY A 101 15.25 -6.46 -12.09
N CYS A 102 14.20 -7.25 -11.84
CA CYS A 102 13.34 -7.04 -10.67
C CYS A 102 14.05 -7.09 -9.31
N ASP A 103 15.21 -7.75 -9.25
CA ASP A 103 16.00 -7.89 -8.03
C ASP A 103 17.16 -6.88 -7.95
N LEU A 104 17.24 -5.94 -8.89
CA LEU A 104 18.28 -4.91 -8.86
C LEU A 104 18.07 -3.92 -7.69
N PRO A 105 19.16 -3.35 -7.16
CA PRO A 105 19.07 -2.29 -6.16
C PRO A 105 18.20 -1.13 -6.64
N GLY A 106 17.30 -0.64 -5.78
CA GLY A 106 16.36 0.42 -6.10
C GLY A 106 15.04 -0.05 -6.72
N VAL A 107 14.89 -1.35 -7.01
CA VAL A 107 13.60 -1.94 -7.36
C VAL A 107 12.90 -2.41 -6.10
N LEU A 108 11.81 -1.73 -5.75
CA LEU A 108 11.08 -1.90 -4.50
C LEU A 108 9.72 -2.54 -4.74
N THR A 109 9.28 -3.37 -3.81
CA THR A 109 7.88 -3.79 -3.74
C THR A 109 7.05 -2.74 -3.01
N SER A 110 5.72 -2.93 -3.00
CA SER A 110 4.81 -2.05 -2.25
C SER A 110 5.11 -2.03 -0.74
N THR A 111 5.66 -3.10 -0.19
CA THR A 111 6.03 -3.18 1.23
C THR A 111 7.22 -2.28 1.52
N GLU A 112 8.29 -2.41 0.74
CA GLU A 112 9.51 -1.63 0.88
C GLU A 112 9.27 -0.14 0.59
N MET A 113 8.37 0.15 -0.37
CA MET A 113 7.99 1.52 -0.72
C MET A 113 7.32 2.29 0.43
N LEU A 114 6.76 1.59 1.42
CA LEU A 114 6.20 2.21 2.63
C LEU A 114 7.28 2.64 3.65
N ASP A 115 8.53 2.28 3.44
CA ASP A 115 9.64 2.54 4.39
C ASP A 115 10.82 3.30 3.76
N ILE A 116 10.60 3.93 2.60
CA ILE A 116 11.62 4.80 1.99
C ILE A 116 11.85 6.05 2.83
N ASP A 117 13.04 6.60 2.75
CA ASP A 117 13.52 7.74 3.55
C ASP A 117 13.44 9.10 2.84
N HIS A 118 13.14 9.10 1.53
CA HIS A 118 13.07 10.31 0.74
C HIS A 118 12.00 10.21 -0.36
N ILE A 119 11.57 11.36 -0.87
CA ILE A 119 10.68 11.44 -2.04
C ILE A 119 11.54 11.26 -3.31
N PRO A 120 11.33 10.22 -4.13
CA PRO A 120 12.05 10.06 -5.38
C PRO A 120 11.66 11.16 -6.37
N GLN A 121 12.63 11.76 -7.04
CA GLN A 121 12.34 12.75 -8.10
C GLN A 121 11.58 12.11 -9.28
N LYS A 122 11.94 10.88 -9.63
CA LYS A 122 11.30 10.09 -10.68
C LYS A 122 10.92 8.73 -10.13
N LEU A 123 9.69 8.34 -10.31
CA LEU A 123 9.16 7.04 -9.87
C LEU A 123 8.56 6.31 -11.06
N CYS A 124 9.04 5.10 -11.33
CA CYS A 124 8.43 4.19 -12.28
C CYS A 124 7.67 3.09 -11.53
N ILE A 125 6.40 2.93 -11.83
CA ILE A 125 5.53 1.92 -11.21
C ILE A 125 5.14 0.89 -12.24
N ILE A 126 5.39 -0.39 -11.96
CA ILE A 126 4.96 -1.51 -12.79
C ILE A 126 3.70 -2.10 -12.18
N GLY A 127 2.59 -1.95 -12.89
CA GLY A 127 1.26 -2.38 -12.49
C GLY A 127 0.33 -1.22 -12.11
N ALA A 128 -0.79 -1.09 -12.83
CA ALA A 128 -1.82 -0.09 -12.57
C ALA A 128 -3.04 -0.69 -11.82
N GLY A 129 -2.77 -1.57 -10.87
CA GLY A 129 -3.73 -2.01 -9.87
C GLY A 129 -3.92 -0.95 -8.77
N VAL A 130 -4.79 -1.26 -7.79
CA VAL A 130 -5.14 -0.33 -6.69
C VAL A 130 -3.90 0.22 -5.98
N ILE A 131 -2.96 -0.66 -5.60
CA ILE A 131 -1.74 -0.27 -4.88
C ILE A 131 -0.86 0.67 -5.72
N GLY A 132 -0.65 0.32 -7.01
CA GLY A 132 0.15 1.15 -7.92
C GLY A 132 -0.45 2.54 -8.13
N LEU A 133 -1.78 2.62 -8.29
CA LEU A 133 -2.49 3.89 -8.44
C LEU A 133 -2.47 4.74 -7.16
N GLU A 134 -2.60 4.13 -5.97
CA GLU A 134 -2.45 4.84 -4.70
C GLU A 134 -1.04 5.45 -4.58
N PHE A 135 0.02 4.69 -4.84
CA PHE A 135 1.40 5.21 -4.82
C PHE A 135 1.63 6.29 -5.88
N ALA A 136 1.09 6.10 -7.09
CA ALA A 136 1.20 7.11 -8.14
C ALA A 136 0.58 8.44 -7.69
N SER A 137 -0.59 8.42 -7.09
CA SER A 137 -1.27 9.61 -6.56
C SER A 137 -0.46 10.25 -5.44
N ILE A 138 -0.02 9.46 -4.43
CA ILE A 138 0.75 9.95 -3.28
C ILE A 138 2.02 10.66 -3.74
N PHE A 139 2.86 9.99 -4.52
CA PHE A 139 4.16 10.53 -4.89
C PHE A 139 4.07 11.67 -5.89
N ARG A 140 3.06 11.66 -6.76
CA ARG A 140 2.75 12.82 -7.59
C ARG A 140 2.42 14.04 -6.74
N SER A 141 1.54 13.91 -5.76
CA SER A 141 1.18 15.01 -4.85
C SER A 141 2.37 15.49 -4.02
N PHE A 142 3.36 14.63 -3.80
CA PHE A 142 4.64 15.00 -3.17
C PHE A 142 5.68 15.57 -4.15
N GLY A 143 5.34 15.70 -5.44
CA GLY A 143 6.20 16.35 -6.43
C GLY A 143 7.05 15.40 -7.28
N SER A 144 6.88 14.09 -7.18
CA SER A 144 7.56 13.14 -8.06
C SER A 144 7.01 13.19 -9.49
N THR A 145 7.89 13.04 -10.47
CA THR A 145 7.47 12.66 -11.83
C THR A 145 7.19 11.16 -11.86
N VAL A 146 5.93 10.78 -12.05
CA VAL A 146 5.50 9.40 -11.99
C VAL A 146 5.23 8.85 -13.38
N THR A 147 5.79 7.66 -13.69
CA THR A 147 5.50 6.88 -14.90
C THR A 147 4.93 5.54 -14.48
N MET A 148 3.82 5.13 -15.07
CA MET A 148 3.22 3.82 -14.84
C MET A 148 3.29 2.95 -16.10
N LEU A 149 3.63 1.68 -15.90
CA LEU A 149 3.63 0.65 -16.94
C LEU A 149 2.58 -0.39 -16.55
N GLU A 150 1.64 -0.66 -17.44
CA GLU A 150 0.62 -1.69 -17.24
C GLU A 150 0.63 -2.68 -18.41
N TYR A 151 0.63 -3.96 -18.09
CA TYR A 151 0.61 -5.02 -19.08
C TYR A 151 -0.81 -5.27 -19.64
N ALA A 152 -1.83 -5.08 -18.83
CA ALA A 152 -3.20 -5.22 -19.28
C ALA A 152 -3.64 -4.04 -20.16
N LYS A 153 -4.65 -4.26 -21.01
CA LYS A 153 -5.22 -3.20 -21.86
C LYS A 153 -5.91 -2.08 -21.09
N GLU A 154 -6.26 -2.33 -19.84
CA GLU A 154 -6.93 -1.38 -18.97
C GLU A 154 -6.33 -1.36 -17.56
N ILE A 155 -6.39 -0.21 -16.91
CA ILE A 155 -6.07 -0.10 -15.49
C ILE A 155 -7.14 -0.83 -14.67
N LEU A 156 -6.81 -1.28 -13.47
CA LEU A 156 -7.74 -2.01 -12.58
C LEU A 156 -8.45 -3.18 -13.28
N PRO A 157 -7.74 -4.13 -13.88
CA PRO A 157 -8.33 -5.16 -14.74
C PRO A 157 -9.34 -6.06 -14.02
N ASN A 158 -9.35 -6.07 -12.68
CA ASN A 158 -10.28 -6.85 -11.86
C ASN A 158 -11.51 -6.07 -11.40
N PHE A 159 -11.72 -4.85 -11.88
CA PHE A 159 -12.85 -3.99 -11.55
C PHE A 159 -13.77 -3.81 -12.77
N ASP A 160 -14.99 -3.34 -12.50
CA ASP A 160 -15.92 -3.00 -13.56
C ASP A 160 -15.32 -1.96 -14.51
N SER A 161 -15.54 -2.15 -15.81
CA SER A 161 -14.97 -1.31 -16.87
C SER A 161 -15.36 0.17 -16.71
N ASP A 162 -16.52 0.46 -16.13
CA ASP A 162 -16.98 1.83 -15.90
C ASP A 162 -16.19 2.54 -14.81
N ILE A 163 -15.72 1.80 -13.79
CA ILE A 163 -14.80 2.31 -12.76
C ILE A 163 -13.47 2.64 -13.41
N SER A 164 -12.92 1.73 -14.19
CA SER A 164 -11.66 1.91 -14.89
C SER A 164 -11.69 3.11 -15.84
N LYS A 165 -12.78 3.26 -16.60
CA LYS A 165 -12.99 4.41 -17.51
C LYS A 165 -13.09 5.73 -16.76
N ARG A 166 -13.84 5.78 -15.66
CA ARG A 166 -13.96 6.99 -14.83
C ARG A 166 -12.64 7.39 -14.21
N LEU A 167 -11.86 6.41 -13.71
CA LEU A 167 -10.57 6.70 -13.12
C LEU A 167 -9.54 7.20 -14.15
N LYS A 168 -9.62 6.76 -15.41
CA LYS A 168 -8.83 7.32 -16.50
C LYS A 168 -9.16 8.79 -16.81
N GLN A 169 -10.40 9.23 -16.54
CA GLN A 169 -10.86 10.61 -16.77
C GLN A 169 -10.53 11.56 -15.60
N VAL A 170 -10.44 11.04 -14.40
CA VAL A 170 -9.83 11.81 -13.28
C VAL A 170 -8.41 12.08 -13.73
N PRO A 171 -7.92 13.33 -13.66
CA PRO A 171 -6.63 13.69 -14.24
C PRO A 171 -5.48 12.93 -13.57
N VAL A 172 -5.32 11.67 -13.99
CA VAL A 172 -4.04 10.98 -14.07
C VAL A 172 -3.15 11.75 -15.07
N SER A 173 -3.59 12.97 -15.44
CA SER A 173 -3.01 13.89 -16.43
C SER A 173 -1.57 14.29 -16.15
N TYR A 174 -1.02 13.81 -15.05
CA TYR A 174 0.37 14.03 -14.66
C TYR A 174 1.17 12.74 -14.50
N THR A 175 0.55 11.59 -14.78
CA THR A 175 1.20 10.28 -14.75
C THR A 175 1.27 9.76 -16.17
N HIS A 176 2.46 9.45 -16.67
CA HIS A 176 2.63 8.81 -17.96
C HIS A 176 2.24 7.35 -17.83
N LEU A 177 1.05 7.00 -18.32
CA LEU A 177 0.57 5.61 -18.37
C LEU A 177 0.90 5.00 -19.72
N THR A 178 1.67 3.93 -19.73
CA THR A 178 1.97 3.14 -20.93
C THR A 178 1.18 1.83 -20.86
N LEU A 179 0.31 1.63 -21.84
CA LEU A 179 -0.43 0.40 -22.06
C LEU A 179 0.13 -0.33 -23.28
N PRO A 180 0.01 -1.65 -23.36
CA PRO A 180 0.39 -2.36 -24.56
C PRO A 180 -0.48 -1.91 -25.74
N THR A 181 0.16 -1.72 -26.91
CA THR A 181 -0.49 -1.39 -28.20
C THR A 181 -1.16 -2.64 -28.78
#